data_b8703c06e51c11eac156031d96788706
#
_entry.id   b8703c06e51c11eac156031d96788706
#
_cell.length_a   1.000
_cell.length_b   1.000
_cell.length_c   1.000
_cell.angle_alpha   90.00
_cell.angle_beta   90.00
_cell.angle_gamma   90.00
#
_symmetry.space_group_name_H-M   'P 1'
#
loop_
_entity.id
_entity.type
_entity.pdbx_description
1 polymer ?
#
loop_
_entity_poly.entity_id
_entity_poly.type
_entity_poly.pdbx_seq_one_letter_code
_entity_poly.pdbx_strand_id
1 'polypeptide(L)'
;MTAVTVRVPAKVNLQLAVGPVRPDGFHELVTVFHAISLYDEVTVSEAGRRRVTVTGEGAAAVPDGDDNLAVQAVTALARAAGLPPRRVPRIVSESSGSTAAAAGPGVAIEIRKRIPVAAGLAGGSADAAATLVACNELWRAGLSQQELAEVAAGIGSDVAFALVGGTSVGQGRGERLTPALVTGQYHWVLAFAADGLSTADVYRACDRIRAARDIIAAPPRLSNELMSALRSGDPAEVGPLLGNELQPAAVSLRPELRRTLAVGREYGALGAIVSGSGPTCAFLVADAHRAVDLVVALTGAGVCRSAVRAVGPAQGAVVVSPSAMMD
;
A
#
# COMPACT_ATOMS: atom_id res chain seq x y z
N MET A 1 1.73 -0.09 30.78
CA MET A 1 0.86 0.60 29.79
C MET A 1 0.42 -0.44 28.78
N THR A 2 -0.86 -0.53 28.47
CA THR A 2 -1.35 -1.46 27.45
C THR A 2 -0.94 -0.91 26.09
N ALA A 3 -0.23 -1.70 25.31
CA ALA A 3 0.13 -1.37 23.95
C ALA A 3 -0.36 -2.48 23.01
N VAL A 4 -0.78 -2.13 21.83
CA VAL A 4 -1.22 -3.06 20.78
C VAL A 4 -0.32 -2.87 19.57
N THR A 5 0.31 -3.95 19.13
CA THR A 5 1.13 -3.97 17.91
C THR A 5 0.39 -4.70 16.81
N VAL A 6 0.35 -4.10 15.63
CA VAL A 6 -0.27 -4.64 14.42
C VAL A 6 0.77 -4.71 13.33
N ARG A 7 0.86 -5.87 12.67
CA ARG A 7 1.64 -6.06 11.46
C ARG A 7 0.72 -5.96 10.25
N VAL A 8 1.17 -5.25 9.21
CA VAL A 8 0.36 -4.95 8.03
C VAL A 8 1.17 -5.12 6.75
N PRO A 9 0.63 -5.78 5.71
CA PRO A 9 1.36 -6.07 4.48
C PRO A 9 1.40 -4.87 3.51
N ALA A 10 2.43 -4.86 2.66
CA ALA A 10 2.44 -4.14 1.41
C ALA A 10 1.49 -4.79 0.38
N LYS A 11 1.29 -4.12 -0.75
CA LYS A 11 0.55 -4.66 -1.90
C LYS A 11 1.32 -4.51 -3.20
N VAL A 12 0.97 -5.34 -4.15
CA VAL A 12 1.21 -5.12 -5.58
C VAL A 12 -0.12 -5.08 -6.31
N ASN A 13 -0.17 -4.44 -7.49
CA ASN A 13 -1.32 -4.52 -8.38
C ASN A 13 -1.00 -5.55 -9.47
N LEU A 14 -1.71 -6.68 -9.49
CA LEU A 14 -1.59 -7.67 -10.56
C LEU A 14 -2.17 -7.13 -11.86
N GLN A 15 -3.24 -6.35 -11.73
CA GLN A 15 -3.82 -5.53 -12.79
C GLN A 15 -4.11 -4.14 -12.25
N LEU A 16 -3.83 -3.11 -13.06
CA LEU A 16 -4.30 -1.74 -12.83
C LEU A 16 -4.74 -1.15 -14.17
N ALA A 17 -6.04 -1.15 -14.40
CA ALA A 17 -6.68 -0.50 -15.53
C ALA A 17 -7.22 0.87 -15.10
N VAL A 18 -6.91 1.89 -15.90
CA VAL A 18 -7.19 3.30 -15.58
C VAL A 18 -8.15 3.86 -16.63
N GLY A 19 -9.37 4.13 -16.22
CA GLY A 19 -10.42 4.71 -17.04
C GLY A 19 -10.30 6.24 -17.21
N PRO A 20 -11.40 6.87 -17.68
CA PRO A 20 -11.48 8.32 -17.78
C PRO A 20 -11.50 9.00 -16.41
N VAL A 21 -11.19 10.30 -16.43
CA VAL A 21 -11.32 11.16 -15.25
C VAL A 21 -12.81 11.31 -14.90
N ARG A 22 -13.14 11.13 -13.64
CA ARG A 22 -14.47 11.28 -13.07
C ARG A 22 -14.77 12.74 -12.71
N PRO A 23 -16.04 13.11 -12.47
CA PRO A 23 -16.39 14.47 -12.02
C PRO A 23 -15.72 14.91 -10.71
N ASP A 24 -15.31 13.94 -9.86
CA ASP A 24 -14.61 14.19 -8.60
C ASP A 24 -13.08 14.42 -8.77
N GLY A 25 -12.59 14.42 -10.02
CA GLY A 25 -11.18 14.62 -10.37
C GLY A 25 -10.30 13.36 -10.25
N PHE A 26 -10.85 12.23 -9.80
CA PHE A 26 -10.17 10.94 -9.79
C PHE A 26 -10.44 10.15 -11.07
N HIS A 27 -9.64 9.13 -11.34
CA HIS A 27 -9.89 8.19 -12.43
C HIS A 27 -10.79 7.05 -11.97
N GLU A 28 -11.65 6.57 -12.89
CA GLU A 28 -12.30 5.27 -12.70
C GLU A 28 -11.24 4.18 -12.80
N LEU A 29 -11.22 3.25 -11.85
CA LEU A 29 -10.22 2.17 -11.79
C LEU A 29 -10.88 0.80 -11.75
N VAL A 30 -10.19 -0.17 -12.35
CA VAL A 30 -10.32 -1.59 -12.02
C VAL A 30 -8.93 -2.11 -11.74
N THR A 31 -8.74 -2.64 -10.54
CA THR A 31 -7.45 -3.18 -10.11
C THR A 31 -7.61 -4.53 -9.45
N VAL A 32 -6.59 -5.38 -9.56
CA VAL A 32 -6.46 -6.59 -8.76
C VAL A 32 -5.31 -6.38 -7.79
N PHE A 33 -5.67 -6.11 -6.55
CA PHE A 33 -4.74 -5.98 -5.45
C PHE A 33 -4.28 -7.35 -4.95
N HIS A 34 -3.03 -7.47 -4.57
CA HIS A 34 -2.43 -8.66 -4.00
C HIS A 34 -1.50 -8.28 -2.84
N ALA A 35 -1.85 -8.70 -1.63
CA ALA A 35 -1.04 -8.44 -0.45
C ALA A 35 0.21 -9.35 -0.44
N ILE A 36 1.34 -8.79 -0.05
CA ILE A 36 2.64 -9.47 -0.07
C ILE A 36 3.35 -9.37 1.28
N SER A 37 4.21 -10.33 1.60
CA SER A 37 4.89 -10.49 2.88
C SER A 37 6.04 -9.50 3.13
N LEU A 38 5.87 -8.25 2.71
CA LEU A 38 6.67 -7.11 3.14
C LEU A 38 5.81 -6.29 4.09
N TYR A 39 6.21 -6.17 5.35
CA TYR A 39 5.33 -5.65 6.39
C TYR A 39 5.89 -4.43 7.07
N ASP A 40 5.01 -3.48 7.40
CA ASP A 40 5.23 -2.50 8.45
C ASP A 40 4.63 -3.00 9.78
N GLU A 41 5.12 -2.47 10.88
CA GLU A 41 4.59 -2.70 12.23
C GLU A 41 4.19 -1.36 12.84
N VAL A 42 2.98 -1.31 13.38
CA VAL A 42 2.45 -0.14 14.07
C VAL A 42 2.07 -0.52 15.49
N THR A 43 2.66 0.15 16.46
CA THR A 43 2.33 0.00 17.87
C THR A 43 1.59 1.23 18.37
N VAL A 44 0.42 1.04 18.94
CA VAL A 44 -0.38 2.11 19.54
C VAL A 44 -0.51 1.87 21.03
N SER A 45 -0.27 2.92 21.82
CA SER A 45 -0.41 2.91 23.28
C SER A 45 -1.14 4.16 23.77
N GLU A 46 -1.76 4.08 24.95
CA GLU A 46 -2.38 5.24 25.57
C GLU A 46 -1.33 6.32 25.91
N ALA A 47 -1.66 7.58 25.64
CA ALA A 47 -0.81 8.72 25.94
C ALA A 47 -1.65 9.95 26.35
N GLY A 48 -1.04 10.90 27.05
CA GLY A 48 -1.70 12.15 27.42
C GLY A 48 -2.01 13.06 26.23
N ARG A 49 -1.23 12.93 25.14
CA ARG A 49 -1.39 13.65 23.87
C ARG A 49 -1.05 12.73 22.70
N ARG A 50 -1.56 13.07 21.51
CA ARG A 50 -1.20 12.37 20.28
C ARG A 50 0.25 12.68 19.92
N ARG A 51 1.01 11.64 19.58
CA ARG A 51 2.36 11.75 19.00
C ARG A 51 2.58 10.60 18.02
N VAL A 52 3.40 10.83 17.01
CA VAL A 52 3.84 9.83 16.05
C VAL A 52 5.36 9.75 16.10
N THR A 53 5.89 8.55 16.11
CA THR A 53 7.32 8.27 15.97
C THR A 53 7.49 7.26 14.86
N VAL A 54 8.33 7.58 13.88
CA VAL A 54 8.58 6.72 12.73
C VAL A 54 10.04 6.30 12.72
N THR A 55 10.30 5.02 12.49
CA THR A 55 11.64 4.44 12.36
C THR A 55 11.72 3.55 11.13
N GLY A 56 12.93 3.23 10.67
CA GLY A 56 13.16 2.31 9.55
C GLY A 56 13.17 3.00 8.19
N GLU A 57 12.69 2.27 7.19
CA GLU A 57 12.79 2.62 5.77
C GLU A 57 12.05 3.92 5.42
N GLY A 58 12.80 4.94 4.99
CA GLY A 58 12.24 6.23 4.58
C GLY A 58 11.59 7.04 5.69
N ALA A 59 11.86 6.75 6.96
CA ALA A 59 11.21 7.38 8.13
C ALA A 59 11.22 8.91 8.09
N ALA A 60 12.31 9.52 7.62
CA ALA A 60 12.46 10.97 7.54
C ALA A 60 11.49 11.64 6.53
N ALA A 61 10.92 10.87 5.60
CA ALA A 61 9.98 11.37 4.61
C ALA A 61 8.50 11.19 5.03
N VAL A 62 8.24 10.55 6.17
CA VAL A 62 6.88 10.35 6.69
C VAL A 62 6.48 11.57 7.51
N PRO A 63 5.36 12.24 7.20
CA PRO A 63 4.87 13.36 8.01
C PRO A 63 4.50 12.89 9.43
N ASP A 64 4.71 13.72 10.43
CA ASP A 64 4.37 13.47 11.83
C ASP A 64 3.08 14.17 12.29
N GLY A 65 2.50 15.00 11.43
CA GLY A 65 1.30 15.80 11.66
C GLY A 65 0.00 15.19 11.12
N ASP A 66 -0.99 16.07 10.90
CA ASP A 66 -2.33 15.69 10.44
C ASP A 66 -2.38 15.13 9.01
N ASP A 67 -1.34 15.34 8.21
CA ASP A 67 -1.17 14.75 6.88
C ASP A 67 -0.79 13.27 6.94
N ASN A 68 -0.40 12.74 8.10
CA ASN A 68 -0.11 11.33 8.28
C ASN A 68 -1.40 10.52 8.33
N LEU A 69 -1.54 9.52 7.45
CA LEU A 69 -2.74 8.69 7.37
C LEU A 69 -3.01 7.88 8.65
N ALA A 70 -1.98 7.49 9.41
CA ALA A 70 -2.15 6.86 10.71
C ALA A 70 -2.80 7.81 11.73
N VAL A 71 -2.46 9.11 11.67
CA VAL A 71 -3.09 10.16 12.48
C VAL A 71 -4.55 10.36 12.07
N GLN A 72 -4.83 10.36 10.78
CA GLN A 72 -6.21 10.44 10.27
C GLN A 72 -7.04 9.21 10.68
N ALA A 73 -6.42 8.02 10.71
CA ALA A 73 -7.05 6.78 11.17
C ALA A 73 -7.51 6.85 12.63
N VAL A 74 -6.67 7.39 13.53
CA VAL A 74 -7.05 7.63 14.93
C VAL A 74 -8.31 8.50 15.02
N THR A 75 -8.34 9.60 14.27
CA THR A 75 -9.46 10.56 14.27
C THR A 75 -10.73 9.93 13.69
N ALA A 76 -10.60 9.21 12.59
CA ALA A 76 -11.74 8.55 11.93
C ALA A 76 -12.35 7.46 12.82
N LEU A 77 -11.52 6.61 13.44
CA LEU A 77 -11.98 5.58 14.34
C LEU A 77 -12.65 6.15 15.59
N ALA A 78 -12.04 7.15 16.22
CA ALA A 78 -12.64 7.79 17.41
C ALA A 78 -14.03 8.35 17.12
N ARG A 79 -14.21 8.93 15.92
CA ARG A 79 -15.52 9.44 15.47
C ARG A 79 -16.51 8.30 15.26
N ALA A 80 -16.10 7.22 14.56
CA ALA A 80 -16.97 6.07 14.30
C ALA A 80 -17.39 5.36 15.59
N ALA A 81 -16.49 5.26 16.56
CA ALA A 81 -16.74 4.67 17.88
C ALA A 81 -17.49 5.59 18.85
N GLY A 82 -17.87 6.80 18.45
CA GLY A 82 -18.54 7.77 19.33
C GLY A 82 -17.69 8.21 20.53
N LEU A 83 -16.38 8.09 20.45
CA LEU A 83 -15.49 8.47 21.55
C LEU A 83 -15.39 10.00 21.65
N PRO A 84 -15.56 10.58 22.86
CA PRO A 84 -15.51 12.02 23.01
C PRO A 84 -14.10 12.57 22.73
N PRO A 85 -14.01 13.75 22.10
CA PRO A 85 -12.72 14.43 21.97
C PRO A 85 -12.17 14.74 23.35
N ARG A 86 -11.03 14.19 23.73
CA ARG A 86 -10.33 14.60 24.96
C ARG A 86 -9.85 16.04 24.75
N ARG A 87 -10.34 16.97 25.58
CA ARG A 87 -9.79 18.32 25.66
C ARG A 87 -8.35 18.22 26.17
N VAL A 88 -7.38 18.41 25.27
CA VAL A 88 -5.99 18.61 25.68
C VAL A 88 -5.92 20.02 26.30
N PRO A 89 -5.42 20.20 27.53
CA PRO A 89 -5.16 21.53 28.08
C PRO A 89 -4.22 22.27 27.13
N ARG A 90 -4.59 23.47 26.70
CA ARG A 90 -3.71 24.35 25.94
C ARG A 90 -2.46 24.65 26.73
N ILE A 91 -1.33 24.11 26.32
CA ILE A 91 -0.05 24.74 26.62
C ILE A 91 0.14 25.74 25.48
N VAL A 92 -0.05 27.02 25.81
CA VAL A 92 0.16 28.14 24.89
C VAL A 92 1.65 28.22 24.59
N SER A 93 2.10 27.80 23.42
CA SER A 93 3.32 28.30 22.83
C SER A 93 2.91 29.40 21.83
N GLU A 94 3.41 30.60 22.05
CA GLU A 94 3.12 31.81 21.27
C GLU A 94 3.80 31.79 19.89
N SER A 95 3.54 30.84 19.02
CA SER A 95 3.95 30.96 17.60
C SER A 95 3.36 29.84 16.74
N SER A 96 2.12 29.95 16.40
CA SER A 96 1.50 29.60 15.11
C SER A 96 -0.02 29.47 15.28
N GLY A 97 -0.75 30.31 14.61
CA GLY A 97 -2.21 30.37 14.66
C GLY A 97 -2.87 29.23 13.87
N SER A 98 -2.81 28.02 14.38
CA SER A 98 -3.62 26.91 13.88
C SER A 98 -4.59 26.47 14.96
N THR A 99 -5.86 26.76 14.77
CA THR A 99 -6.99 26.35 15.61
C THR A 99 -7.53 24.98 15.15
N ALA A 100 -6.72 23.94 15.15
CA ALA A 100 -7.22 22.60 14.95
C ALA A 100 -7.54 21.96 16.30
N ALA A 101 -8.83 21.84 16.63
CA ALA A 101 -9.29 21.02 17.73
C ALA A 101 -8.97 19.54 17.39
N ALA A 102 -7.90 18.99 17.97
CA ALA A 102 -7.57 17.58 17.83
C ALA A 102 -8.71 16.76 18.47
N ALA A 103 -9.55 16.19 17.62
CA ALA A 103 -10.62 15.30 18.03
C ALA A 103 -10.04 13.90 18.26
N GLY A 104 -10.16 13.36 19.47
CA GLY A 104 -9.85 11.97 19.78
C GLY A 104 -9.02 11.75 21.04
N PRO A 105 -8.97 10.51 21.55
CA PRO A 105 -8.12 10.14 22.68
C PRO A 105 -6.63 10.36 22.36
N GLY A 106 -5.84 10.76 23.37
CA GLY A 106 -4.39 10.86 23.20
C GLY A 106 -3.76 9.47 23.07
N VAL A 107 -3.02 9.26 21.99
CA VAL A 107 -2.31 8.01 21.72
C VAL A 107 -0.88 8.30 21.23
N ALA A 108 0.04 7.42 21.59
CA ALA A 108 1.34 7.33 20.95
C ALA A 108 1.29 6.27 19.87
N ILE A 109 1.71 6.63 18.66
CA ILE A 109 1.79 5.76 17.49
C ILE A 109 3.27 5.60 17.17
N GLU A 110 3.76 4.37 17.19
CA GLU A 110 5.12 4.02 16.81
C GLU A 110 5.05 3.19 15.53
N ILE A 111 5.60 3.72 14.43
CA ILE A 111 5.61 3.07 13.12
C ILE A 111 7.02 2.59 12.81
N ARG A 112 7.17 1.30 12.62
CA ARG A 112 8.41 0.68 12.14
C ARG A 112 8.26 0.33 10.67
N LYS A 113 8.88 1.13 9.81
CA LYS A 113 8.79 0.99 8.35
C LYS A 113 9.76 -0.04 7.79
N ARG A 114 9.26 -0.90 6.92
CA ARG A 114 10.03 -1.72 5.97
C ARG A 114 9.51 -1.52 4.54
N ILE A 115 8.26 -1.04 4.41
CA ILE A 115 7.65 -0.69 3.12
C ILE A 115 8.18 0.70 2.73
N PRO A 116 8.88 0.85 1.60
CA PRO A 116 9.43 2.14 1.18
C PRO A 116 8.33 3.19 0.95
N VAL A 117 8.65 4.44 1.29
CA VAL A 117 7.72 5.57 1.14
C VAL A 117 7.63 5.97 -0.33
N ALA A 118 6.45 6.37 -0.80
CA ALA A 118 6.17 6.78 -2.18
C ALA A 118 6.64 5.77 -3.24
N ALA A 119 6.52 4.47 -2.94
CA ALA A 119 7.05 3.37 -3.74
C ALA A 119 6.00 2.61 -4.56
N GLY A 120 4.73 3.02 -4.53
CA GLY A 120 3.64 2.31 -5.22
C GLY A 120 3.16 1.03 -4.48
N LEU A 121 3.59 0.83 -3.23
CA LEU A 121 3.31 -0.34 -2.39
C LEU A 121 2.30 -0.07 -1.27
N ALA A 122 1.71 1.13 -1.23
CA ALA A 122 0.68 1.58 -0.28
C ALA A 122 1.12 1.59 1.20
N GLY A 123 2.41 1.88 1.51
CA GLY A 123 2.94 1.86 2.88
C GLY A 123 2.20 2.78 3.86
N GLY A 124 1.87 4.01 3.48
CA GLY A 124 1.10 4.93 4.35
C GLY A 124 -0.33 4.45 4.60
N SER A 125 -0.96 3.82 3.60
CA SER A 125 -2.29 3.20 3.75
C SER A 125 -2.22 1.97 4.65
N ALA A 126 -1.14 1.19 4.58
CA ALA A 126 -0.87 0.09 5.47
C ALA A 126 -0.75 0.58 6.93
N ASP A 127 0.03 1.65 7.17
CA ASP A 127 0.17 2.24 8.51
C ASP A 127 -1.18 2.71 9.08
N ALA A 128 -2.03 3.30 8.24
CA ALA A 128 -3.38 3.71 8.63
C ALA A 128 -4.28 2.52 8.99
N ALA A 129 -4.26 1.46 8.17
CA ALA A 129 -5.02 0.23 8.43
C ALA A 129 -4.59 -0.44 9.74
N ALA A 130 -3.28 -0.55 9.97
CA ALA A 130 -2.74 -1.07 11.22
C ALA A 130 -3.16 -0.22 12.42
N THR A 131 -3.16 1.11 12.27
CA THR A 131 -3.59 2.03 13.33
C THR A 131 -5.08 1.87 13.65
N LEU A 132 -5.95 1.67 12.63
CA LEU A 132 -7.38 1.38 12.85
C LEU A 132 -7.56 0.13 13.71
N VAL A 133 -6.89 -0.97 13.34
CA VAL A 133 -6.98 -2.23 14.09
C VAL A 133 -6.43 -2.07 15.50
N ALA A 134 -5.25 -1.44 15.65
CA ALA A 134 -4.62 -1.24 16.94
C ALA A 134 -5.47 -0.37 17.88
N CYS A 135 -6.05 0.71 17.39
CA CYS A 135 -6.92 1.58 18.17
C CYS A 135 -8.26 0.90 18.51
N ASN A 136 -8.85 0.13 17.60
CA ASN A 136 -10.08 -0.63 17.86
C ASN A 136 -9.88 -1.60 19.02
N GLU A 137 -8.75 -2.30 19.04
CA GLU A 137 -8.37 -3.23 20.12
C GLU A 137 -8.03 -2.48 21.42
N LEU A 138 -7.17 -1.45 21.36
CA LEU A 138 -6.72 -0.68 22.51
C LEU A 138 -7.88 -0.03 23.26
N TRP A 139 -8.82 0.56 22.53
CA TRP A 139 -9.99 1.24 23.12
C TRP A 139 -11.16 0.31 23.40
N ARG A 140 -11.05 -0.97 22.97
CA ARG A 140 -12.15 -1.93 23.00
C ARG A 140 -13.41 -1.35 22.36
N ALA A 141 -13.22 -0.69 21.21
CA ALA A 141 -14.31 0.02 20.53
C ALA A 141 -15.35 -0.94 19.93
N GLY A 142 -14.96 -2.22 19.69
CA GLY A 142 -15.86 -3.28 19.28
C GLY A 142 -16.36 -3.17 17.83
N LEU A 143 -15.71 -2.33 16.99
CA LEU A 143 -16.08 -2.26 15.59
C LEU A 143 -15.74 -3.58 14.89
N SER A 144 -16.69 -4.09 14.12
CA SER A 144 -16.53 -5.26 13.27
C SER A 144 -15.57 -4.98 12.11
N GLN A 145 -15.11 -6.02 11.45
CA GLN A 145 -14.24 -5.89 10.28
C GLN A 145 -14.91 -5.09 9.16
N GLN A 146 -16.23 -5.21 9.00
CA GLN A 146 -16.98 -4.45 8.01
C GLN A 146 -17.01 -2.96 8.36
N GLU A 147 -17.31 -2.60 9.61
CA GLU A 147 -17.32 -1.20 10.06
C GLU A 147 -15.93 -0.57 9.96
N LEU A 148 -14.87 -1.32 10.29
CA LEU A 148 -13.48 -0.87 10.08
C LEU A 148 -13.17 -0.62 8.59
N ALA A 149 -13.68 -1.48 7.69
CA ALA A 149 -13.48 -1.31 6.26
C ALA A 149 -14.21 -0.06 5.73
N GLU A 150 -15.39 0.26 6.25
CA GLU A 150 -16.12 1.49 5.91
C GLU A 150 -15.36 2.74 6.38
N VAL A 151 -14.83 2.71 7.60
CA VAL A 151 -13.96 3.80 8.11
C VAL A 151 -12.71 3.94 7.25
N ALA A 152 -12.07 2.83 6.90
CA ALA A 152 -10.86 2.79 6.08
C ALA A 152 -11.08 3.35 4.68
N ALA A 153 -12.20 3.03 4.04
CA ALA A 153 -12.57 3.55 2.71
C ALA A 153 -12.72 5.08 2.71
N GLY A 154 -13.13 5.67 3.83
CA GLY A 154 -13.19 7.12 4.02
C GLY A 154 -11.82 7.80 4.13
N ILE A 155 -10.76 7.04 4.50
CA ILE A 155 -9.38 7.55 4.60
C ILE A 155 -8.67 7.42 3.26
N GLY A 156 -8.80 6.26 2.62
CA GLY A 156 -8.16 6.00 1.32
C GLY A 156 -8.45 4.60 0.80
N SER A 157 -8.44 4.47 -0.53
CA SER A 157 -8.80 3.22 -1.22
C SER A 157 -7.90 2.03 -0.79
N ASP A 158 -6.60 2.25 -0.71
CA ASP A 158 -5.64 1.20 -0.35
C ASP A 158 -5.69 0.85 1.15
N VAL A 159 -6.30 1.72 2.01
CA VAL A 159 -6.43 1.46 3.46
C VAL A 159 -7.40 0.30 3.71
N ALA A 160 -8.54 0.30 3.01
CA ALA A 160 -9.51 -0.80 3.10
C ALA A 160 -8.90 -2.14 2.65
N PHE A 161 -8.09 -2.12 1.58
CA PHE A 161 -7.40 -3.33 1.13
C PHE A 161 -6.36 -3.81 2.15
N ALA A 162 -5.57 -2.92 2.75
CA ALA A 162 -4.56 -3.30 3.74
C ALA A 162 -5.17 -3.94 5.01
N LEU A 163 -6.42 -3.58 5.36
CA LEU A 163 -7.17 -4.26 6.43
C LEU A 163 -7.48 -5.72 6.07
N VAL A 164 -7.97 -5.95 4.85
CA VAL A 164 -8.46 -7.27 4.42
C VAL A 164 -7.32 -8.18 3.99
N GLY A 165 -6.35 -7.65 3.24
CA GLY A 165 -5.26 -8.42 2.66
C GLY A 165 -5.73 -9.40 1.60
N GLY A 166 -4.99 -10.50 1.43
CA GLY A 166 -5.28 -11.51 0.42
C GLY A 166 -5.14 -10.97 -1.00
N THR A 167 -6.11 -11.34 -1.85
CA THR A 167 -6.23 -10.80 -3.20
C THR A 167 -7.66 -10.30 -3.39
N SER A 168 -7.82 -9.09 -3.91
CA SER A 168 -9.14 -8.48 -4.10
C SER A 168 -9.20 -7.68 -5.39
N VAL A 169 -10.38 -7.68 -6.02
CA VAL A 169 -10.72 -6.77 -7.10
C VAL A 169 -11.19 -5.46 -6.49
N GLY A 170 -10.54 -4.35 -6.84
CA GLY A 170 -10.95 -3.00 -6.47
C GLY A 170 -11.57 -2.27 -7.65
N GLN A 171 -12.69 -1.60 -7.42
CA GLN A 171 -13.41 -0.80 -8.41
C GLN A 171 -13.66 0.62 -7.88
N GLY A 172 -14.15 1.53 -8.73
CA GLY A 172 -14.32 2.93 -8.39
C GLY A 172 -12.97 3.64 -8.42
N ARG A 173 -12.51 4.15 -7.28
CA ARG A 173 -11.13 4.61 -7.07
C ARG A 173 -10.23 3.49 -6.51
N GLY A 174 -10.74 2.24 -6.44
CA GLY A 174 -10.14 1.09 -5.80
C GLY A 174 -10.72 0.75 -4.42
N GLU A 175 -11.66 1.54 -3.90
CA GLU A 175 -12.24 1.40 -2.57
C GLU A 175 -13.32 0.31 -2.46
N ARG A 176 -13.97 -0.04 -3.57
CA ARG A 176 -14.98 -1.09 -3.59
C ARG A 176 -14.32 -2.43 -3.82
N LEU A 177 -14.10 -3.15 -2.74
CA LEU A 177 -13.34 -4.39 -2.75
C LEU A 177 -14.26 -5.61 -2.86
N THR A 178 -13.88 -6.54 -3.72
CA THR A 178 -14.47 -7.88 -3.82
C THR A 178 -13.34 -8.91 -3.72
N PRO A 179 -13.38 -9.82 -2.74
CA PRO A 179 -12.37 -10.86 -2.61
C PRO A 179 -12.26 -11.70 -3.90
N ALA A 180 -11.03 -12.01 -4.31
CA ALA A 180 -10.74 -12.87 -5.44
C ALA A 180 -10.37 -14.28 -4.95
N LEU A 181 -10.86 -15.29 -5.66
CA LEU A 181 -10.44 -16.67 -5.42
C LEU A 181 -9.05 -16.88 -6.03
N VAL A 182 -8.10 -17.19 -5.17
CA VAL A 182 -6.70 -17.40 -5.53
C VAL A 182 -6.24 -18.72 -4.93
N THR A 183 -5.57 -19.54 -5.73
CA THR A 183 -4.98 -20.80 -5.30
C THR A 183 -3.45 -20.63 -5.26
N GLY A 184 -2.80 -21.32 -4.30
CA GLY A 184 -1.34 -21.36 -4.19
C GLY A 184 -0.72 -20.13 -3.57
N GLN A 185 0.59 -20.07 -3.69
CA GLN A 185 1.45 -19.01 -3.20
C GLN A 185 2.32 -18.49 -4.34
N TYR A 186 2.42 -17.18 -4.47
CA TYR A 186 3.21 -16.51 -5.50
C TYR A 186 4.47 -15.91 -4.90
N HIS A 187 5.61 -16.12 -5.56
CA HIS A 187 6.90 -15.59 -5.18
C HIS A 187 7.21 -14.31 -5.94
N TRP A 188 7.56 -13.29 -5.22
CA TRP A 188 7.82 -11.95 -5.74
C TRP A 188 9.24 -11.50 -5.43
N VAL A 189 9.80 -10.74 -6.36
CA VAL A 189 10.98 -9.90 -6.11
C VAL A 189 10.58 -8.44 -6.34
N LEU A 190 10.88 -7.58 -5.37
CA LEU A 190 10.60 -6.17 -5.41
C LEU A 190 11.91 -5.42 -5.54
N ALA A 191 12.11 -4.72 -6.64
CA ALA A 191 13.28 -3.87 -6.86
C ALA A 191 12.92 -2.42 -6.56
N PHE A 192 13.57 -1.83 -5.55
CA PHE A 192 13.32 -0.47 -5.10
C PHE A 192 14.21 0.52 -5.85
N ALA A 193 13.62 1.60 -6.34
CA ALA A 193 14.36 2.73 -6.88
C ALA A 193 15.00 3.56 -5.77
N ALA A 194 15.92 4.45 -6.13
CA ALA A 194 16.56 5.36 -5.18
C ALA A 194 15.57 6.35 -4.57
N ASP A 195 14.72 6.94 -5.41
CA ASP A 195 13.75 7.97 -5.02
C ASP A 195 12.32 7.53 -5.32
N GLY A 196 11.35 8.10 -4.60
CA GLY A 196 9.93 7.87 -4.82
C GLY A 196 9.37 8.54 -6.08
N LEU A 197 8.12 8.22 -6.43
CA LEU A 197 7.32 8.92 -7.42
C LEU A 197 6.02 9.43 -6.79
N SER A 198 5.65 10.68 -7.13
CA SER A 198 4.36 11.23 -6.75
C SER A 198 3.25 10.56 -7.56
N THR A 199 2.29 9.95 -6.89
CA THR A 199 1.12 9.33 -7.54
C THR A 199 0.38 10.32 -8.43
N ALA A 200 0.18 11.56 -7.97
CA ALA A 200 -0.47 12.61 -8.75
C ALA A 200 0.29 12.95 -10.04
N ASP A 201 1.64 12.98 -9.98
CA ASP A 201 2.46 13.25 -11.17
C ASP A 201 2.37 12.13 -12.19
N VAL A 202 2.29 10.88 -11.74
CA VAL A 202 2.16 9.71 -12.63
C VAL A 202 0.81 9.71 -13.34
N TYR A 203 -0.30 10.00 -12.64
CA TYR A 203 -1.61 10.15 -13.28
C TYR A 203 -1.61 11.30 -14.27
N ARG A 204 -1.08 12.47 -13.91
CA ARG A 204 -0.93 13.60 -14.86
C ARG A 204 -0.07 13.23 -16.08
N ALA A 205 0.98 12.45 -15.90
CA ALA A 205 1.79 11.97 -17.01
C ALA A 205 1.01 10.98 -17.90
N CYS A 206 0.20 10.10 -17.31
CA CYS A 206 -0.68 9.19 -18.02
C CYS A 206 -1.64 9.97 -18.93
N ASP A 207 -2.31 10.99 -18.39
CA ASP A 207 -3.23 11.84 -19.15
C ASP A 207 -2.53 12.58 -20.29
N ARG A 208 -1.34 13.15 -20.03
CA ARG A 208 -0.54 13.80 -21.09
C ARG A 208 -0.15 12.83 -22.21
N ILE A 209 0.25 11.59 -21.86
CA ILE A 209 0.61 10.57 -22.86
C ILE A 209 -0.60 10.18 -23.71
N ARG A 210 -1.77 10.02 -23.07
CA ARG A 210 -3.02 9.71 -23.77
C ARG A 210 -3.42 10.83 -24.71
N ALA A 211 -3.42 12.08 -24.22
CA ALA A 211 -3.73 13.25 -25.04
C ALA A 211 -2.78 13.42 -26.24
N ALA A 212 -1.46 13.24 -26.03
CA ALA A 212 -0.47 13.37 -27.10
C ALA A 212 -0.58 12.26 -28.18
N ARG A 213 -1.33 11.19 -27.93
CA ARG A 213 -1.54 10.05 -28.84
C ARG A 213 -2.98 9.93 -29.29
N ASP A 214 -3.84 10.89 -28.97
CA ASP A 214 -5.27 10.87 -29.25
C ASP A 214 -5.98 9.59 -28.72
N ILE A 215 -5.48 9.05 -27.58
CA ILE A 215 -6.06 7.87 -26.95
C ILE A 215 -7.22 8.31 -26.06
N ILE A 216 -8.42 7.89 -26.42
CA ILE A 216 -9.62 8.03 -25.59
C ILE A 216 -9.61 6.91 -24.53
N ALA A 217 -9.59 7.29 -23.25
CA ALA A 217 -9.65 6.32 -22.16
C ALA A 217 -10.99 5.57 -22.19
N ALA A 218 -10.95 4.25 -22.38
CA ALA A 218 -12.13 3.40 -22.27
C ALA A 218 -12.48 3.11 -20.80
N PRO A 219 -13.73 2.75 -20.48
CA PRO A 219 -14.07 2.23 -19.15
C PRO A 219 -13.17 1.04 -18.79
N PRO A 220 -12.57 1.03 -17.59
CA PRO A 220 -11.63 -0.02 -17.23
C PRO A 220 -12.34 -1.35 -17.05
N ARG A 221 -11.70 -2.44 -17.44
CA ARG A 221 -12.26 -3.79 -17.39
C ARG A 221 -11.37 -4.75 -16.63
N LEU A 222 -11.99 -5.64 -15.87
CA LEU A 222 -11.31 -6.76 -15.22
C LEU A 222 -10.92 -7.80 -16.28
N SER A 223 -9.68 -8.29 -16.23
CA SER A 223 -9.23 -9.41 -17.06
C SER A 223 -9.79 -10.72 -16.50
N ASN A 224 -10.65 -11.38 -17.28
CA ASN A 224 -11.18 -12.69 -16.96
C ASN A 224 -10.08 -13.76 -17.03
N GLU A 225 -9.12 -13.59 -17.93
CA GLU A 225 -7.97 -14.46 -18.10
C GLU A 225 -7.10 -14.44 -16.84
N LEU A 226 -6.80 -13.26 -16.31
CA LEU A 226 -6.05 -13.13 -15.03
C LEU A 226 -6.81 -13.78 -13.88
N MET A 227 -8.14 -13.55 -13.80
CA MET A 227 -8.95 -14.17 -12.76
C MET A 227 -9.01 -15.70 -12.88
N SER A 228 -8.94 -16.24 -14.10
CA SER A 228 -8.85 -17.68 -14.33
C SER A 228 -7.49 -18.24 -13.94
N ALA A 229 -6.40 -17.57 -14.34
CA ALA A 229 -5.05 -17.95 -13.99
C ALA A 229 -4.77 -17.90 -12.47
N LEU A 230 -5.36 -16.94 -11.76
CA LEU A 230 -5.25 -16.90 -10.28
C LEU A 230 -5.95 -18.08 -9.60
N ARG A 231 -7.00 -18.63 -10.20
CA ARG A 231 -7.68 -19.84 -9.67
C ARG A 231 -6.90 -21.11 -9.95
N SER A 232 -6.14 -21.20 -11.08
CA SER A 232 -5.29 -22.36 -11.34
C SER A 232 -4.11 -22.44 -10.37
N GLY A 233 -3.60 -21.28 -9.91
CA GLY A 233 -2.46 -21.22 -9.00
C GLY A 233 -1.09 -21.36 -9.69
N ASP A 234 -1.05 -21.42 -11.01
CA ASP A 234 0.20 -21.51 -11.76
C ASP A 234 0.78 -20.10 -12.03
N PRO A 235 1.94 -19.74 -11.45
CA PRO A 235 2.57 -18.46 -11.69
C PRO A 235 2.97 -18.24 -13.16
N ALA A 236 3.20 -19.31 -13.92
CA ALA A 236 3.52 -19.21 -15.35
C ALA A 236 2.31 -18.73 -16.18
N GLU A 237 1.09 -19.06 -15.75
CA GLU A 237 -0.14 -18.54 -16.37
C GLU A 237 -0.42 -17.09 -15.94
N VAL A 238 -0.11 -16.73 -14.69
CA VAL A 238 -0.35 -15.39 -14.15
C VAL A 238 0.63 -14.36 -14.70
N GLY A 239 1.91 -14.71 -14.82
CA GLY A 239 2.99 -13.79 -15.17
C GLY A 239 2.73 -12.96 -16.44
N PRO A 240 2.38 -13.57 -17.59
CA PRO A 240 2.10 -12.87 -18.84
C PRO A 240 0.87 -11.94 -18.79
N LEU A 241 -0.03 -12.15 -17.81
CA LEU A 241 -1.29 -11.42 -17.67
C LEU A 241 -1.18 -10.21 -16.71
N LEU A 242 -0.01 -10.03 -16.08
CA LEU A 242 0.24 -8.86 -15.24
C LEU A 242 0.21 -7.59 -16.08
N GLY A 243 -0.52 -6.57 -15.61
CA GLY A 243 -0.68 -5.35 -16.37
C GLY A 243 -0.91 -4.10 -15.53
N ASN A 244 -0.24 -3.00 -15.90
CA ASN A 244 -0.40 -1.71 -15.24
C ASN A 244 -0.39 -0.57 -16.27
N GLU A 245 -1.54 0.07 -16.48
CA GLU A 245 -1.68 1.17 -17.43
C GLU A 245 -0.96 2.46 -17.01
N LEU A 246 -0.56 2.59 -15.75
CA LEU A 246 0.31 3.68 -15.30
C LEU A 246 1.80 3.44 -15.61
N GLN A 247 2.21 2.22 -15.96
CA GLN A 247 3.61 1.90 -16.19
C GLN A 247 4.27 2.74 -17.27
N PRO A 248 3.64 3.04 -18.43
CA PRO A 248 4.23 3.94 -19.43
C PRO A 248 4.50 5.34 -18.87
N ALA A 249 3.60 5.83 -18.01
CA ALA A 249 3.74 7.13 -17.36
C ALA A 249 4.87 7.11 -16.31
N ALA A 250 4.93 6.10 -15.46
CA ALA A 250 6.01 5.93 -14.49
C ALA A 250 7.38 5.84 -15.19
N VAL A 251 7.49 5.05 -16.27
CA VAL A 251 8.71 4.93 -17.08
C VAL A 251 9.06 6.24 -17.81
N SER A 252 8.08 7.05 -18.19
CA SER A 252 8.36 8.36 -18.81
C SER A 252 8.97 9.36 -17.81
N LEU A 253 8.56 9.29 -16.53
CA LEU A 253 9.09 10.10 -15.45
C LEU A 253 10.39 9.55 -14.87
N ARG A 254 10.60 8.24 -14.94
CA ARG A 254 11.78 7.50 -14.45
C ARG A 254 12.25 6.49 -15.52
N PRO A 255 13.00 6.95 -16.55
CA PRO A 255 13.41 6.08 -17.66
C PRO A 255 14.25 4.86 -17.26
N GLU A 256 14.97 4.95 -16.14
CA GLU A 256 15.76 3.85 -15.57
C GLU A 256 14.92 2.62 -15.23
N LEU A 257 13.63 2.76 -14.93
CA LEU A 257 12.72 1.63 -14.66
C LEU A 257 12.63 0.68 -15.86
N ARG A 258 12.81 1.17 -17.08
CA ARG A 258 12.84 0.34 -18.30
C ARG A 258 13.95 -0.70 -18.22
N ARG A 259 15.15 -0.28 -17.77
CA ARG A 259 16.29 -1.18 -17.62
C ARG A 259 16.05 -2.19 -16.50
N THR A 260 15.53 -1.75 -15.37
CA THR A 260 15.17 -2.64 -14.25
C THR A 260 14.20 -3.73 -14.68
N LEU A 261 13.10 -3.36 -15.39
CA LEU A 261 12.12 -4.30 -15.93
C LEU A 261 12.73 -5.25 -16.97
N ALA A 262 13.64 -4.76 -17.82
CA ALA A 262 14.30 -5.58 -18.83
C ALA A 262 15.20 -6.65 -18.19
N VAL A 263 16.06 -6.26 -17.25
CA VAL A 263 16.94 -7.18 -16.51
C VAL A 263 16.11 -8.26 -15.79
N GLY A 264 15.01 -7.88 -15.13
CA GLY A 264 14.17 -8.88 -14.47
C GLY A 264 13.62 -9.94 -15.41
N ARG A 265 13.19 -9.55 -16.61
CA ARG A 265 12.73 -10.50 -17.65
C ARG A 265 13.86 -11.37 -18.20
N GLU A 266 15.02 -10.78 -18.45
CA GLU A 266 16.21 -11.48 -18.93
C GLU A 266 16.66 -12.57 -17.95
N TYR A 267 16.52 -12.32 -16.64
CA TYR A 267 16.87 -13.28 -15.60
C TYR A 267 15.68 -14.17 -15.15
N GLY A 268 14.67 -14.32 -16.00
CA GLY A 268 13.66 -15.37 -15.89
C GLY A 268 12.46 -15.02 -15.01
N ALA A 269 12.16 -13.73 -14.81
CA ALA A 269 10.87 -13.35 -14.23
C ALA A 269 9.74 -13.76 -15.18
N LEU A 270 8.72 -14.44 -14.66
CA LEU A 270 7.52 -14.86 -15.39
C LEU A 270 6.64 -13.65 -15.75
N GLY A 271 6.69 -12.62 -14.90
CA GLY A 271 6.03 -11.34 -15.12
C GLY A 271 6.81 -10.21 -14.48
N ALA A 272 6.75 -9.01 -15.09
CA ALA A 272 7.50 -7.84 -14.63
C ALA A 272 6.68 -6.57 -14.86
N ILE A 273 6.32 -5.89 -13.77
CA ILE A 273 5.49 -4.69 -13.78
C ILE A 273 6.05 -3.62 -12.83
N VAL A 274 5.66 -2.38 -13.06
CA VAL A 274 5.73 -1.33 -12.03
C VAL A 274 4.53 -1.49 -11.10
N SER A 275 4.74 -1.49 -9.79
CA SER A 275 3.65 -1.60 -8.81
C SER A 275 2.94 -0.26 -8.63
N GLY A 276 1.63 -0.21 -8.86
CA GLY A 276 0.82 1.01 -8.72
C GLY A 276 1.38 2.16 -9.55
N SER A 277 1.54 3.33 -8.95
CA SER A 277 2.21 4.49 -9.57
C SER A 277 3.73 4.36 -9.61
N GLY A 278 4.29 3.30 -9.03
CA GLY A 278 5.72 3.08 -8.95
C GLY A 278 6.41 3.89 -7.84
N PRO A 279 7.77 3.95 -7.86
CA PRO A 279 8.67 3.40 -8.86
C PRO A 279 9.12 1.95 -8.63
N THR A 280 8.58 1.22 -7.66
CA THR A 280 8.96 -0.18 -7.41
C THR A 280 8.64 -1.04 -8.64
N CYS A 281 9.63 -1.79 -9.13
CA CYS A 281 9.42 -2.87 -10.07
C CYS A 281 9.15 -4.16 -9.32
N ALA A 282 8.04 -4.83 -9.63
CA ALA A 282 7.64 -6.09 -9.04
C ALA A 282 7.76 -7.21 -10.09
N PHE A 283 8.39 -8.31 -9.70
CA PHE A 283 8.66 -9.45 -10.56
C PHE A 283 8.04 -10.70 -9.96
N LEU A 284 7.19 -11.37 -10.72
CA LEU A 284 6.69 -12.69 -10.40
C LEU A 284 7.70 -13.73 -10.87
N VAL A 285 8.04 -14.66 -9.99
CA VAL A 285 8.97 -15.76 -10.28
C VAL A 285 8.35 -17.12 -9.94
N ALA A 286 8.92 -18.19 -10.49
CA ALA A 286 8.33 -19.53 -10.35
C ALA A 286 8.32 -20.03 -8.89
N ASP A 287 9.39 -19.76 -8.14
CA ASP A 287 9.58 -20.28 -6.79
C ASP A 287 10.56 -19.43 -5.96
N ALA A 288 10.78 -19.85 -4.72
CA ALA A 288 11.65 -19.16 -3.77
C ALA A 288 13.13 -19.16 -4.20
N HIS A 289 13.59 -20.20 -4.91
CA HIS A 289 14.98 -20.27 -5.40
C HIS A 289 15.22 -19.24 -6.51
N ARG A 290 14.30 -19.18 -7.49
CA ARG A 290 14.32 -18.15 -8.55
C ARG A 290 14.24 -16.75 -8.00
N ALA A 291 13.53 -16.55 -6.88
CA ALA A 291 13.50 -15.25 -6.20
C ALA A 291 14.87 -14.85 -5.65
N VAL A 292 15.66 -15.79 -5.12
CA VAL A 292 17.03 -15.52 -4.67
C VAL A 292 17.91 -15.13 -5.86
N ASP A 293 17.90 -15.93 -6.93
CA ASP A 293 18.70 -15.70 -8.14
C ASP A 293 18.43 -14.31 -8.72
N LEU A 294 17.15 -13.95 -8.81
CA LEU A 294 16.74 -12.66 -9.37
C LEU A 294 17.16 -11.47 -8.49
N VAL A 295 17.10 -11.60 -7.15
CA VAL A 295 17.62 -10.55 -6.26
C VAL A 295 19.10 -10.31 -6.50
N VAL A 296 19.91 -11.38 -6.61
CA VAL A 296 21.34 -11.28 -6.90
C VAL A 296 21.58 -10.63 -8.25
N ALA A 297 20.84 -11.04 -9.29
CA ALA A 297 20.97 -10.49 -10.64
C ALA A 297 20.66 -8.99 -10.70
N LEU A 298 19.52 -8.55 -10.14
CA LEU A 298 19.10 -7.14 -10.13
C LEU A 298 20.09 -6.27 -9.35
N THR A 299 20.56 -6.76 -8.19
CA THR A 299 21.53 -6.05 -7.35
C THR A 299 22.90 -5.97 -8.04
N GLY A 300 23.37 -7.09 -8.60
CA GLY A 300 24.65 -7.17 -9.31
C GLY A 300 24.69 -6.33 -10.59
N ALA A 301 23.54 -6.20 -11.29
CA ALA A 301 23.41 -5.32 -12.45
C ALA A 301 23.34 -3.82 -12.10
N GLY A 302 23.20 -3.47 -10.82
CA GLY A 302 23.11 -2.07 -10.34
C GLY A 302 21.90 -1.33 -10.88
N VAL A 303 20.78 -2.02 -11.14
CA VAL A 303 19.57 -1.43 -11.74
C VAL A 303 18.51 -1.04 -10.72
N CYS A 304 18.79 -1.22 -9.45
CA CYS A 304 17.93 -0.82 -8.34
C CYS A 304 18.77 -0.44 -7.11
N ARG A 305 18.19 0.31 -6.17
CA ARG A 305 18.83 0.62 -4.88
C ARG A 305 19.01 -0.65 -4.04
N SER A 306 18.00 -1.47 -4.03
CA SER A 306 17.97 -2.77 -3.34
C SER A 306 16.83 -3.63 -3.91
N ALA A 307 16.92 -4.94 -3.69
CA ALA A 307 15.86 -5.86 -4.04
C ALA A 307 15.55 -6.78 -2.85
N VAL A 308 14.27 -7.08 -2.64
CA VAL A 308 13.81 -7.97 -1.57
C VAL A 308 12.85 -9.02 -2.11
N ARG A 309 12.79 -10.16 -1.43
CA ARG A 309 11.82 -11.21 -1.73
C ARG A 309 10.55 -11.00 -0.90
N ALA A 310 9.43 -11.35 -1.48
CA ALA A 310 8.15 -11.43 -0.77
C ALA A 310 7.33 -12.61 -1.30
N VAL A 311 6.32 -13.01 -0.55
CA VAL A 311 5.35 -14.02 -0.98
C VAL A 311 3.94 -13.46 -0.79
N GLY A 312 2.99 -13.94 -1.60
CA GLY A 312 1.59 -13.58 -1.51
C GLY A 312 0.69 -14.73 -1.96
N PRO A 313 -0.59 -14.70 -1.63
CA PRO A 313 -1.26 -13.63 -0.87
C PRO A 313 -0.88 -13.63 0.61
N ALA A 314 -0.75 -12.45 1.19
CA ALA A 314 -0.52 -12.25 2.62
C ALA A 314 -1.80 -11.84 3.33
N GLN A 315 -1.92 -12.16 4.62
CA GLN A 315 -3.03 -11.71 5.45
C GLN A 315 -2.95 -10.20 5.67
N GLY A 316 -4.10 -9.53 5.80
CA GLY A 316 -4.19 -8.11 6.09
C GLY A 316 -3.65 -7.72 7.47
N ALA A 317 -4.07 -6.55 7.96
CA ALA A 317 -3.64 -6.04 9.25
C ALA A 317 -4.02 -6.99 10.40
N VAL A 318 -3.03 -7.50 11.15
CA VAL A 318 -3.23 -8.45 12.26
C VAL A 318 -2.49 -8.00 13.51
N VAL A 319 -3.15 -8.18 14.65
CA VAL A 319 -2.52 -7.98 15.97
C VAL A 319 -1.45 -9.06 16.16
N VAL A 320 -0.24 -8.63 16.53
CA VAL A 320 0.85 -9.55 16.85
C VAL A 320 1.05 -9.65 18.35
N SER A 321 1.15 -10.88 18.84
CA SER A 321 1.46 -11.12 20.24
C SER A 321 2.91 -10.80 20.55
N PRO A 322 3.26 -10.32 21.77
CA PRO A 322 4.64 -9.97 22.12
C PRO A 322 5.65 -11.10 21.92
N SER A 323 5.22 -12.36 21.94
CA SER A 323 6.08 -13.53 21.69
C SER A 323 6.48 -13.75 20.22
N ALA A 324 5.84 -13.09 19.26
CA ALA A 324 6.12 -13.24 17.83
C ALA A 324 7.14 -12.20 17.31
N MET A 325 7.70 -11.36 18.18
CA MET A 325 8.64 -10.28 17.81
C MET A 325 10.12 -10.71 17.87
N MET A 326 10.43 -11.99 18.10
CA MET A 326 11.81 -12.49 18.28
C MET A 326 12.37 -13.29 17.10
N ASP A 327 11.67 -13.29 15.92
CA ASP A 327 12.16 -13.95 14.70
C ASP A 327 12.48 -12.95 13.58
#